data_d8c1f6d1208378a005d2488e2011a26f
#
_entry.id   d8c1f6d1208378a005d2488e2011a26f
#
_cell.length_a   1.000
_cell.length_b   1.000
_cell.length_c   1.000
_cell.angle_alpha   90.00
_cell.angle_beta   90.00
_cell.angle_gamma   90.00
#
_symmetry.space_group_name_H-M   'P 1'
#
loop_
_entity.id
_entity.type
_entity.pdbx_description
1 polymer ?
#
loop_
_entity_poly.entity_id
_entity_poly.type
_entity_poly.pdbx_seq_one_letter_code
_entity_poly.pdbx_strand_id
1 'polypeptide(L)'
;MAASAAVCLGPIEAHAGAPSTCPATAPTAFAENGAQAPLAEPSDGRPLRILAIGSSSTLGVGASSPDAAYPAQLEARLSNDWGIAADVVNAGVGGEKSDTTLKRLVAALAGAPPDLVVWQVGTNDAVGGVDPETFRANLTAGVAAAQARRVPIVLVDPQFYFGIKDLARFQHYVTIIAEVGAAKRVPVFSRFAMMRAWAAKSTATLRAALAPDGFHMDDEGYACFARALAGDLARGEDWADEPAEKL
;
A
#
# COMPACT_ATOMS: atom_id res chain seq x y z
N MET A 1 -27.71 -57.32 3.50
CA MET A 1 -27.44 -56.52 2.28
C MET A 1 -27.27 -55.09 2.75
N ALA A 2 -26.05 -54.62 2.82
CA ALA A 2 -25.71 -53.23 3.20
C ALA A 2 -25.36 -52.48 1.94
N ALA A 3 -26.11 -51.43 1.59
CA ALA A 3 -25.85 -50.58 0.45
C ALA A 3 -24.84 -49.50 0.86
N SER A 4 -23.67 -49.50 0.24
CA SER A 4 -22.62 -48.46 0.40
C SER A 4 -22.94 -47.29 -0.54
N ALA A 5 -23.22 -46.12 0.00
CA ALA A 5 -23.41 -44.92 -0.76
C ALA A 5 -22.03 -44.29 -1.03
N ALA A 6 -21.61 -44.27 -2.27
CA ALA A 6 -20.41 -43.54 -2.71
C ALA A 6 -20.76 -42.06 -2.84
N VAL A 7 -20.10 -41.23 -2.06
CA VAL A 7 -20.12 -39.76 -2.21
C VAL A 7 -19.16 -39.39 -3.32
N CYS A 8 -19.70 -38.94 -4.47
CA CYS A 8 -18.91 -38.32 -5.53
C CYS A 8 -18.52 -36.92 -5.10
N LEU A 9 -17.25 -36.72 -4.72
CA LEU A 9 -16.66 -35.40 -4.64
C LEU A 9 -16.38 -34.91 -6.09
N GLY A 10 -17.18 -33.97 -6.56
CA GLY A 10 -16.91 -33.26 -7.80
C GLY A 10 -15.61 -32.47 -7.73
N PRO A 11 -14.93 -32.22 -8.86
CA PRO A 11 -13.71 -31.40 -8.86
C PRO A 11 -14.05 -29.99 -8.39
N ILE A 12 -13.26 -29.50 -7.43
CA ILE A 12 -13.25 -28.08 -7.06
C ILE A 12 -12.66 -27.34 -8.27
N GLU A 13 -13.51 -26.69 -9.05
CA GLU A 13 -13.05 -25.76 -10.08
C GLU A 13 -12.34 -24.60 -9.37
N ALA A 14 -11.01 -24.59 -9.45
CA ALA A 14 -10.22 -23.43 -9.10
C ALA A 14 -10.69 -22.28 -10.03
N HIS A 15 -11.35 -21.29 -9.46
CA HIS A 15 -11.64 -20.03 -10.15
C HIS A 15 -10.28 -19.37 -10.44
N ALA A 16 -9.76 -19.66 -11.64
CA ALA A 16 -8.70 -18.84 -12.18
C ALA A 16 -9.27 -17.44 -12.35
N GLY A 17 -8.94 -16.54 -11.43
CA GLY A 17 -9.32 -15.14 -11.53
C GLY A 17 -8.93 -14.62 -12.90
N ALA A 18 -9.80 -13.84 -13.55
CA ALA A 18 -9.53 -13.22 -14.83
C ALA A 18 -8.14 -12.55 -14.78
N PRO A 19 -7.32 -12.65 -15.85
CA PRO A 19 -6.00 -12.02 -15.87
C PRO A 19 -6.18 -10.54 -15.56
N SER A 20 -5.50 -10.05 -14.51
CA SER A 20 -5.64 -8.67 -14.11
C SER A 20 -5.14 -7.76 -15.22
N THR A 21 -5.95 -6.81 -15.58
CA THR A 21 -5.64 -5.79 -16.60
C THR A 21 -4.71 -4.70 -16.06
N CYS A 22 -4.10 -4.91 -14.89
CA CYS A 22 -3.22 -3.93 -14.28
C CYS A 22 -2.13 -3.48 -15.25
N PRO A 23 -2.00 -2.18 -15.51
CA PRO A 23 -0.88 -1.67 -16.29
C PRO A 23 0.44 -2.03 -15.60
N ALA A 24 1.51 -2.24 -16.40
CA ALA A 24 2.83 -2.47 -15.83
C ALA A 24 3.17 -1.37 -14.82
N THR A 25 3.63 -1.77 -13.65
CA THR A 25 4.10 -0.85 -12.61
C THR A 25 5.51 -0.37 -12.96
N ALA A 26 5.83 0.89 -12.61
CA ALA A 26 7.22 1.33 -12.62
C ALA A 26 8.03 0.47 -11.63
N PRO A 27 9.36 0.33 -11.82
CA PRO A 27 10.22 -0.27 -10.82
C PRO A 27 9.94 0.38 -9.45
N THR A 28 9.84 -0.42 -8.42
CA THR A 28 9.35 0.04 -7.13
C THR A 28 10.45 0.71 -6.32
N ALA A 29 10.08 1.70 -5.52
CA ALA A 29 11.02 2.47 -4.72
C ALA A 29 11.71 1.67 -3.61
N PHE A 30 11.28 0.45 -3.32
CA PHE A 30 11.96 -0.42 -2.35
C PHE A 30 13.40 -0.73 -2.74
N ALA A 31 13.66 -1.02 -4.03
CA ALA A 31 14.98 -1.36 -4.53
C ALA A 31 15.97 -0.16 -4.53
N GLU A 32 15.48 1.06 -4.72
CA GLU A 32 16.32 2.25 -4.85
C GLU A 32 16.91 2.73 -3.52
N ASN A 33 16.24 2.44 -2.38
CA ASN A 33 16.64 2.96 -1.06
C ASN A 33 17.42 1.97 -0.19
N GLY A 34 17.70 0.75 -0.67
CA GLY A 34 18.40 -0.28 0.12
C GLY A 34 17.69 -0.62 1.44
N ALA A 35 16.41 -0.31 1.52
CA ALA A 35 15.58 -0.62 2.68
C ALA A 35 15.16 -2.09 2.59
N GLN A 36 15.48 -2.87 3.61
CA GLN A 36 15.03 -4.25 3.72
C GLN A 36 13.51 -4.29 3.77
N ALA A 37 12.91 -5.26 3.09
CA ALA A 37 11.49 -5.50 3.19
C ALA A 37 11.10 -5.92 4.60
N PRO A 38 9.97 -5.42 5.05
CA PRO A 38 9.59 -5.54 6.44
C PRO A 38 8.87 -6.84 6.80
N LEU A 39 8.66 -7.78 5.86
CA LEU A 39 7.91 -8.99 6.15
C LEU A 39 8.77 -10.05 6.83
N ALA A 40 8.60 -10.19 8.14
CA ALA A 40 8.95 -11.41 8.85
C ALA A 40 7.66 -12.11 9.29
N GLU A 41 7.44 -13.34 8.84
CA GLU A 41 6.31 -14.14 9.32
C GLU A 41 6.43 -14.39 10.82
N PRO A 42 5.32 -14.28 11.58
CA PRO A 42 5.35 -14.56 13.01
C PRO A 42 5.76 -16.02 13.27
N SER A 43 6.73 -16.22 14.15
CA SER A 43 7.28 -17.56 14.47
C SER A 43 6.29 -18.51 15.15
N ASP A 44 5.16 -17.99 15.62
CA ASP A 44 4.07 -18.75 16.25
C ASP A 44 2.99 -19.24 15.26
N GLY A 45 3.18 -18.97 13.96
CA GLY A 45 2.27 -19.43 12.89
C GLY A 45 0.95 -18.66 12.81
N ARG A 46 0.77 -17.57 13.56
CA ARG A 46 -0.41 -16.72 13.42
C ARG A 46 -0.32 -15.84 12.15
N PRO A 47 -1.45 -15.34 11.64
CA PRO A 47 -1.43 -14.36 10.56
C PRO A 47 -0.58 -13.12 10.91
N LEU A 48 0.08 -12.55 9.91
CA LEU A 48 0.81 -11.29 10.00
C LEU A 48 -0.17 -10.13 10.21
N ARG A 49 -0.05 -9.42 11.32
CA ARG A 49 -0.94 -8.29 11.63
C ARG A 49 -0.41 -7.01 11.00
N ILE A 50 -1.11 -6.53 9.97
CA ILE A 50 -0.74 -5.31 9.24
C ILE A 50 -1.72 -4.19 9.59
N LEU A 51 -1.20 -3.05 10.03
CA LEU A 51 -1.99 -1.82 10.21
C LEU A 51 -1.88 -0.97 8.95
N ALA A 52 -2.92 -0.95 8.13
CA ALA A 52 -3.05 0.00 7.03
C ALA A 52 -3.66 1.30 7.57
N ILE A 53 -2.84 2.33 7.77
CA ILE A 53 -3.25 3.62 8.33
C ILE A 53 -3.06 4.74 7.30
N GLY A 54 -4.01 5.66 7.23
CA GLY A 54 -3.97 6.76 6.27
C GLY A 54 -5.29 7.50 6.14
N SER A 55 -5.50 8.11 4.99
CA SER A 55 -6.66 8.95 4.73
C SER A 55 -7.77 8.24 3.92
N SER A 56 -8.46 8.98 3.06
CA SER A 56 -9.58 8.47 2.25
C SER A 56 -9.21 7.31 1.32
N SER A 57 -7.99 7.28 0.78
CA SER A 57 -7.53 6.15 -0.05
C SER A 57 -7.37 4.87 0.77
N THR A 58 -6.94 4.98 2.03
CA THR A 58 -6.87 3.81 2.94
C THR A 58 -8.26 3.39 3.38
N LEU A 59 -9.15 4.35 3.69
CA LEU A 59 -10.55 4.07 3.99
C LEU A 59 -11.25 3.31 2.84
N GLY A 60 -10.86 3.57 1.59
CA GLY A 60 -11.45 2.97 0.39
C GLY A 60 -12.49 3.86 -0.30
N VAL A 61 -12.36 5.19 -0.15
CA VAL A 61 -13.22 6.11 -0.92
C VAL A 61 -13.02 5.88 -2.41
N GLY A 62 -14.11 5.71 -3.17
CA GLY A 62 -14.10 5.35 -4.58
C GLY A 62 -14.28 3.86 -4.87
N ALA A 63 -14.01 3.00 -3.89
CA ALA A 63 -14.31 1.57 -3.97
C ALA A 63 -15.81 1.30 -3.85
N SER A 64 -16.30 0.26 -4.54
CA SER A 64 -17.72 -0.16 -4.52
C SER A 64 -18.13 -0.80 -3.18
N SER A 65 -17.17 -1.35 -2.44
CA SER A 65 -17.37 -1.98 -1.14
C SER A 65 -16.09 -1.93 -0.29
N PRO A 66 -16.17 -2.17 1.03
CA PRO A 66 -14.99 -2.30 1.87
C PRO A 66 -13.99 -3.37 1.38
N ASP A 67 -14.48 -4.46 0.80
CA ASP A 67 -13.65 -5.56 0.28
C ASP A 67 -12.90 -5.18 -1.00
N ALA A 68 -13.35 -4.16 -1.73
CA ALA A 68 -12.68 -3.61 -2.89
C ALA A 68 -11.63 -2.55 -2.53
N ALA A 69 -11.59 -2.07 -1.28
CA ALA A 69 -10.55 -1.16 -0.81
C ALA A 69 -9.17 -1.86 -0.73
N TYR A 70 -8.08 -1.09 -0.95
CA TYR A 70 -6.76 -1.70 -1.02
C TYR A 70 -6.33 -2.50 0.22
N PRO A 71 -6.72 -2.17 1.46
CA PRO A 71 -6.30 -2.99 2.61
C PRO A 71 -6.85 -4.42 2.55
N ALA A 72 -8.14 -4.60 2.23
CA ALA A 72 -8.75 -5.92 2.06
C ALA A 72 -8.15 -6.65 0.84
N GLN A 73 -7.93 -5.93 -0.26
CA GLN A 73 -7.27 -6.48 -1.45
C GLN A 73 -5.81 -6.90 -1.14
N LEU A 74 -5.08 -6.14 -0.31
CA LEU A 74 -3.72 -6.49 0.12
C LEU A 74 -3.69 -7.80 0.88
N GLU A 75 -4.60 -7.97 1.84
CA GLU A 75 -4.78 -9.23 2.59
C GLU A 75 -5.00 -10.41 1.65
N ALA A 76 -5.97 -10.26 0.74
CA ALA A 76 -6.29 -11.29 -0.25
C ALA A 76 -5.09 -11.61 -1.16
N ARG A 77 -4.32 -10.60 -1.60
CA ARG A 77 -3.15 -10.80 -2.47
C ARG A 77 -1.99 -11.48 -1.74
N LEU A 78 -1.69 -11.07 -0.50
CA LEU A 78 -0.66 -11.73 0.29
C LEU A 78 -0.97 -13.21 0.48
N SER A 79 -2.23 -13.54 0.77
CA SER A 79 -2.67 -14.92 0.94
C SER A 79 -2.67 -15.71 -0.37
N ASN A 80 -3.31 -15.19 -1.42
CA ASN A 80 -3.57 -15.94 -2.66
C ASN A 80 -2.36 -16.02 -3.59
N ASP A 81 -1.59 -14.92 -3.70
CA ASP A 81 -0.50 -14.82 -4.67
C ASP A 81 0.86 -15.25 -4.05
N TRP A 82 1.00 -15.13 -2.71
CA TRP A 82 2.27 -15.34 -2.01
C TRP A 82 2.22 -16.38 -0.87
N GLY A 83 1.03 -16.89 -0.51
CA GLY A 83 0.87 -17.86 0.57
C GLY A 83 1.12 -17.29 1.97
N ILE A 84 1.18 -15.96 2.11
CA ILE A 84 1.42 -15.25 3.36
C ILE A 84 0.09 -14.97 4.05
N ALA A 85 -0.19 -15.65 5.16
CA ALA A 85 -1.39 -15.38 5.96
C ALA A 85 -1.26 -14.01 6.63
N ALA A 86 -2.18 -13.10 6.31
CA ALA A 86 -2.20 -11.74 6.87
C ALA A 86 -3.59 -11.37 7.38
N ASP A 87 -3.62 -10.49 8.39
CA ASP A 87 -4.80 -9.79 8.93
C ASP A 87 -4.54 -8.30 8.78
N VAL A 88 -5.19 -7.66 7.80
CA VAL A 88 -4.95 -6.26 7.45
C VAL A 88 -6.04 -5.37 8.02
N VAL A 89 -5.73 -4.69 9.11
CA VAL A 89 -6.64 -3.74 9.76
C VAL A 89 -6.68 -2.45 8.97
N ASN A 90 -7.85 -2.11 8.40
CA ASN A 90 -8.08 -0.83 7.75
C ASN A 90 -8.33 0.27 8.79
N ALA A 91 -7.37 1.14 8.98
CA ALA A 91 -7.44 2.32 9.84
C ALA A 91 -7.41 3.64 9.02
N GLY A 92 -8.08 3.67 7.86
CA GLY A 92 -8.25 4.86 7.05
C GLY A 92 -9.31 5.81 7.61
N VAL A 93 -9.04 7.13 7.57
CA VAL A 93 -10.01 8.19 7.93
C VAL A 93 -9.98 9.28 6.87
N GLY A 94 -11.13 9.54 6.24
CA GLY A 94 -11.24 10.51 5.15
C GLY A 94 -10.78 11.91 5.53
N GLY A 95 -10.00 12.55 4.66
CA GLY A 95 -9.55 13.94 4.84
C GLY A 95 -8.41 14.16 5.81
N GLU A 96 -7.92 13.13 6.50
CA GLU A 96 -6.82 13.28 7.46
C GLU A 96 -5.52 13.75 6.82
N LYS A 97 -4.83 14.60 7.57
CA LYS A 97 -3.47 15.07 7.32
C LYS A 97 -2.46 14.36 8.22
N SER A 98 -1.19 14.57 7.96
CA SER A 98 -0.09 13.91 8.66
C SER A 98 -0.11 14.08 10.19
N ASP A 99 -0.51 15.26 10.69
CA ASP A 99 -0.57 15.54 12.13
C ASP A 99 -1.60 14.69 12.87
N THR A 100 -2.77 14.49 12.28
CA THR A 100 -3.85 13.68 12.88
C THR A 100 -3.55 12.20 12.74
N THR A 101 -3.08 11.77 11.56
CA THR A 101 -2.68 10.37 11.35
C THR A 101 -1.50 9.98 12.24
N LEU A 102 -0.53 10.87 12.47
CA LEU A 102 0.57 10.66 13.43
C LEU A 102 0.07 10.35 14.84
N LYS A 103 -0.91 11.12 15.36
CA LYS A 103 -1.48 10.88 16.69
C LYS A 103 -2.12 9.50 16.78
N ARG A 104 -2.85 9.07 15.76
CA ARG A 104 -3.49 7.75 15.71
C ARG A 104 -2.46 6.63 15.58
N LEU A 105 -1.41 6.83 14.77
CA LEU A 105 -0.31 5.89 14.63
C LEU A 105 0.39 5.66 15.99
N VAL A 106 0.74 6.74 16.69
CA VAL A 106 1.38 6.64 18.02
C VAL A 106 0.47 5.92 19.01
N ALA A 107 -0.83 6.19 19.00
CA ALA A 107 -1.80 5.50 19.87
C ALA A 107 -1.91 4.00 19.53
N ALA A 108 -1.94 3.63 18.24
CA ALA A 108 -1.97 2.24 17.81
C ALA A 108 -0.69 1.48 18.23
N LEU A 109 0.47 2.12 18.09
CA LEU A 109 1.76 1.55 18.50
C LEU A 109 1.90 1.41 20.03
N ALA A 110 1.16 2.18 20.82
CA ALA A 110 1.19 2.08 22.28
C ALA A 110 0.37 0.90 22.82
N GLY A 111 -0.62 0.41 22.09
CA GLY A 111 -1.46 -0.73 22.44
C GLY A 111 -0.82 -2.08 22.11
N ALA A 112 -1.56 -2.96 21.44
CA ALA A 112 -1.02 -4.19 20.85
C ALA A 112 -0.39 -3.86 19.49
N PRO A 113 0.94 -3.74 19.39
CA PRO A 113 1.57 -3.28 18.16
C PRO A 113 1.34 -4.27 17.02
N PRO A 114 1.16 -3.78 15.77
CA PRO A 114 1.13 -4.62 14.60
C PRO A 114 2.53 -5.18 14.28
N ASP A 115 2.58 -6.17 13.39
CA ASP A 115 3.85 -6.69 12.87
C ASP A 115 4.39 -5.80 11.76
N LEU A 116 3.51 -5.06 11.07
CA LEU A 116 3.85 -4.10 10.01
C LEU A 116 2.87 -2.93 10.03
N VAL A 117 3.37 -1.73 9.78
CA VAL A 117 2.56 -0.55 9.46
C VAL A 117 2.71 -0.22 7.97
N VAL A 118 1.58 -0.03 7.28
CA VAL A 118 1.51 0.60 5.95
C VAL A 118 0.90 1.99 6.15
N TRP A 119 1.71 3.05 6.06
CA TRP A 119 1.26 4.42 6.30
C TRP A 119 1.12 5.22 5.01
N GLN A 120 -0.13 5.38 4.54
CA GLN A 120 -0.44 6.25 3.40
C GLN A 120 -0.59 7.70 3.88
N VAL A 121 0.20 8.62 3.33
CA VAL A 121 0.31 10.00 3.84
C VAL A 121 0.65 11.00 2.74
N GLY A 122 0.39 12.28 2.98
CA GLY A 122 0.88 13.41 2.20
C GLY A 122 -0.11 14.01 1.19
N THR A 123 -1.12 13.28 0.72
CA THR A 123 -2.09 13.82 -0.25
C THR A 123 -2.84 15.03 0.30
N ASN A 124 -3.43 14.91 1.48
CA ASN A 124 -4.21 15.98 2.10
C ASN A 124 -3.31 17.11 2.63
N ASP A 125 -2.06 16.80 2.97
CA ASP A 125 -1.07 17.81 3.33
C ASP A 125 -0.74 18.70 2.13
N ALA A 126 -0.46 18.09 0.97
CA ALA A 126 -0.16 18.79 -0.27
C ALA A 126 -1.36 19.64 -0.75
N VAL A 127 -2.57 19.04 -0.79
CA VAL A 127 -3.80 19.74 -1.23
C VAL A 127 -4.20 20.83 -0.25
N GLY A 128 -4.12 20.55 1.05
CA GLY A 128 -4.50 21.45 2.13
C GLY A 128 -3.45 22.46 2.52
N GLY A 129 -2.28 22.45 1.87
CA GLY A 129 -1.23 23.44 2.06
C GLY A 129 -0.56 23.41 3.43
N VAL A 130 -0.39 22.25 4.03
CA VAL A 130 0.46 22.09 5.22
C VAL A 130 1.86 22.61 4.89
N ASP A 131 2.49 23.29 5.82
CA ASP A 131 3.88 23.71 5.64
C ASP A 131 4.79 22.47 5.42
N PRO A 132 5.66 22.46 4.39
CA PRO A 132 6.50 21.32 4.06
C PRO A 132 7.39 20.83 5.20
N GLU A 133 7.96 21.74 6.00
CA GLU A 133 8.81 21.36 7.13
C GLU A 133 8.00 20.78 8.29
N THR A 134 6.78 21.29 8.52
CA THR A 134 5.82 20.69 9.45
C THR A 134 5.42 19.28 9.01
N PHE A 135 5.17 19.08 7.71
CA PHE A 135 4.90 17.76 7.15
C PHE A 135 6.07 16.81 7.34
N ARG A 136 7.31 17.26 7.03
CA ARG A 136 8.54 16.50 7.25
C ARG A 136 8.72 16.09 8.72
N ALA A 137 8.48 17.01 9.64
CA ALA A 137 8.57 16.75 11.06
C ALA A 137 7.57 15.68 11.52
N ASN A 138 6.31 15.78 11.08
CA ASN A 138 5.27 14.79 11.40
C ASN A 138 5.63 13.40 10.87
N LEU A 139 6.08 13.31 9.61
CA LEU A 139 6.49 12.06 8.99
C LEU A 139 7.68 11.42 9.72
N THR A 140 8.70 12.23 10.01
CA THR A 140 9.88 11.81 10.77
C THR A 140 9.53 11.29 12.16
N ALA A 141 8.62 11.97 12.86
CA ALA A 141 8.15 11.57 14.18
C ALA A 141 7.38 10.24 14.15
N GLY A 142 6.53 10.03 13.14
CA GLY A 142 5.78 8.78 12.98
C GLY A 142 6.68 7.58 12.69
N VAL A 143 7.65 7.75 11.79
CA VAL A 143 8.65 6.71 11.52
C VAL A 143 9.48 6.41 12.77
N ALA A 144 9.93 7.45 13.48
CA ALA A 144 10.69 7.26 14.73
C ALA A 144 9.88 6.53 15.80
N ALA A 145 8.57 6.81 15.91
CA ALA A 145 7.69 6.12 16.85
C ALA A 145 7.56 4.62 16.54
N ALA A 146 7.43 4.24 15.27
CA ALA A 146 7.42 2.84 14.85
C ALA A 146 8.76 2.16 15.14
N GLN A 147 9.88 2.79 14.78
CA GLN A 147 11.23 2.28 15.03
C GLN A 147 11.51 2.09 16.52
N ALA A 148 11.07 3.02 17.39
CA ALA A 148 11.22 2.90 18.84
C ALA A 148 10.47 1.69 19.43
N ARG A 149 9.42 1.23 18.75
CA ARG A 149 8.66 0.02 19.10
C ARG A 149 9.16 -1.22 18.34
N ARG A 150 10.18 -1.09 17.50
CA ARG A 150 10.68 -2.15 16.60
C ARG A 150 9.58 -2.70 15.69
N VAL A 151 8.65 -1.85 15.29
CA VAL A 151 7.60 -2.18 14.32
C VAL A 151 8.07 -1.70 12.94
N PRO A 152 8.21 -2.59 11.97
CA PRO A 152 8.47 -2.22 10.59
C PRO A 152 7.38 -1.28 10.07
N ILE A 153 7.78 -0.32 9.22
CA ILE A 153 6.86 0.64 8.62
C ILE A 153 7.21 0.85 7.15
N VAL A 154 6.19 0.84 6.30
CA VAL A 154 6.26 1.21 4.89
C VAL A 154 5.48 2.50 4.70
N LEU A 155 6.08 3.47 4.04
CA LEU A 155 5.40 4.69 3.63
C LEU A 155 4.77 4.51 2.25
N VAL A 156 3.55 5.00 2.07
CA VAL A 156 2.89 5.09 0.77
C VAL A 156 2.67 6.55 0.43
N ASP A 157 3.28 7.00 -0.64
CA ASP A 157 3.24 8.39 -1.07
C ASP A 157 1.88 8.78 -1.70
N PRO A 158 1.62 10.08 -2.01
CA PRO A 158 0.39 10.56 -2.60
C PRO A 158 0.03 9.89 -3.92
N GLN A 159 -1.28 9.84 -4.26
CA GLN A 159 -1.74 9.48 -5.60
C GLN A 159 -1.42 10.57 -6.62
N PHE A 160 -1.19 10.17 -7.88
CA PHE A 160 -1.23 11.10 -9.01
C PHE A 160 -2.63 11.14 -9.61
N TYR A 161 -3.10 12.34 -9.97
CA TYR A 161 -4.38 12.57 -10.67
C TYR A 161 -4.30 13.82 -11.54
N PHE A 162 -5.17 13.93 -12.55
CA PHE A 162 -5.11 15.05 -13.51
C PHE A 162 -5.55 16.40 -12.93
N GLY A 163 -6.20 16.42 -11.77
CA GLY A 163 -6.67 17.63 -11.11
C GLY A 163 -5.63 18.35 -10.24
N ILE A 164 -4.37 17.91 -10.22
CA ILE A 164 -3.30 18.57 -9.46
C ILE A 164 -3.03 19.95 -10.07
N LYS A 165 -3.40 21.01 -9.33
CA LYS A 165 -3.28 22.40 -9.80
C LYS A 165 -1.82 22.90 -9.85
N ASP A 166 -1.04 22.50 -8.88
CA ASP A 166 0.40 22.84 -8.78
C ASP A 166 1.19 21.55 -8.61
N LEU A 167 1.64 21.01 -9.74
CA LEU A 167 2.36 19.74 -9.77
C LEU A 167 3.72 19.84 -9.07
N ALA A 168 4.42 20.96 -9.21
CA ALA A 168 5.73 21.13 -8.58
C ALA A 168 5.64 21.13 -7.07
N ARG A 169 4.67 21.86 -6.52
CA ARG A 169 4.37 21.84 -5.09
C ARG A 169 3.93 20.46 -4.61
N PHE A 170 3.05 19.78 -5.33
CA PHE A 170 2.59 18.45 -4.97
C PHE A 170 3.74 17.44 -4.95
N GLN A 171 4.60 17.47 -5.97
CA GLN A 171 5.80 16.62 -6.05
C GLN A 171 6.79 16.90 -4.91
N HIS A 172 6.82 18.11 -4.36
CA HIS A 172 7.67 18.41 -3.21
C HIS A 172 7.32 17.53 -1.98
N TYR A 173 6.03 17.26 -1.74
CA TYR A 173 5.63 16.33 -0.67
C TYR A 173 6.01 14.88 -0.98
N VAL A 174 5.94 14.46 -2.23
CA VAL A 174 6.44 13.14 -2.67
C VAL A 174 7.94 13.02 -2.40
N THR A 175 8.70 14.07 -2.75
CA THR A 175 10.15 14.14 -2.49
C THR A 175 10.47 14.08 -0.99
N ILE A 176 9.73 14.81 -0.14
CA ILE A 176 9.90 14.75 1.33
C ILE A 176 9.72 13.32 1.85
N ILE A 177 8.72 12.59 1.35
CA ILE A 177 8.49 11.21 1.78
C ILE A 177 9.67 10.32 1.38
N ALA A 178 10.16 10.44 0.15
CA ALA A 178 11.32 9.70 -0.33
C ALA A 178 12.60 10.01 0.48
N GLU A 179 12.85 11.30 0.77
CA GLU A 179 14.00 11.74 1.58
C GLU A 179 13.93 11.22 3.02
N VAL A 180 12.76 11.27 3.67
CA VAL A 180 12.56 10.73 5.01
C VAL A 180 12.71 9.21 5.00
N GLY A 181 12.15 8.53 3.99
CA GLY A 181 12.32 7.08 3.79
C GLY A 181 13.80 6.70 3.71
N ALA A 182 14.57 7.37 2.86
CA ALA A 182 16.00 7.15 2.71
C ALA A 182 16.78 7.44 4.01
N ALA A 183 16.55 8.61 4.62
CA ALA A 183 17.24 9.02 5.83
C ALA A 183 16.96 8.10 7.03
N LYS A 184 15.77 7.52 7.11
CA LYS A 184 15.34 6.62 8.17
C LYS A 184 15.48 5.14 7.82
N ARG A 185 15.90 4.82 6.59
CA ARG A 185 16.01 3.45 6.07
C ARG A 185 14.70 2.69 6.19
N VAL A 186 13.61 3.32 5.76
CA VAL A 186 12.29 2.68 5.66
C VAL A 186 11.82 2.67 4.21
N PRO A 187 11.17 1.58 3.76
CA PRO A 187 10.68 1.48 2.41
C PRO A 187 9.61 2.54 2.10
N VAL A 188 9.63 3.01 0.86
CA VAL A 188 8.59 3.90 0.33
C VAL A 188 7.98 3.26 -0.89
N PHE A 189 6.70 2.95 -0.85
CA PHE A 189 5.95 2.56 -2.04
C PHE A 189 5.49 3.81 -2.78
N SER A 190 6.05 4.06 -3.97
CA SER A 190 5.68 5.23 -4.75
C SER A 190 4.42 4.98 -5.58
N ARG A 191 3.26 5.17 -4.95
CA ARG A 191 1.96 5.19 -5.64
C ARG A 191 1.89 6.33 -6.67
N PHE A 192 2.54 7.45 -6.40
CA PHE A 192 2.65 8.57 -7.32
C PHE A 192 3.36 8.16 -8.62
N ALA A 193 4.51 7.50 -8.54
CA ALA A 193 5.25 7.03 -9.70
C ALA A 193 4.45 5.98 -10.48
N MET A 194 3.83 5.02 -9.80
CA MET A 194 2.97 4.00 -10.39
C MET A 194 1.84 4.63 -11.22
N MET A 195 1.07 5.56 -10.65
CA MET A 195 -0.04 6.22 -11.34
C MET A 195 0.43 7.16 -12.46
N ARG A 196 1.60 7.80 -12.31
CA ARG A 196 2.22 8.56 -13.39
C ARG A 196 2.62 7.69 -14.56
N ALA A 197 3.12 6.48 -14.31
CA ALA A 197 3.41 5.52 -15.37
C ALA A 197 2.14 5.11 -16.13
N TRP A 198 1.02 4.92 -15.40
CA TRP A 198 -0.28 4.69 -16.05
C TRP A 198 -0.73 5.85 -16.93
N ALA A 199 -0.58 7.08 -16.43
CA ALA A 199 -0.89 8.30 -17.19
C ALA A 199 0.02 8.47 -18.42
N ALA A 200 1.29 8.12 -18.32
CA ALA A 200 2.26 8.17 -19.42
C ALA A 200 1.94 7.14 -20.52
N LYS A 201 1.41 5.97 -20.15
CA LYS A 201 0.92 4.98 -21.12
C LYS A 201 -0.26 5.53 -21.91
N SER A 202 -1.28 6.05 -21.27
CA SER A 202 -2.35 6.86 -21.86
C SER A 202 -3.21 7.52 -20.78
N THR A 203 -3.84 8.63 -21.11
CA THR A 203 -4.87 9.26 -20.26
C THR A 203 -6.00 8.29 -19.92
N ALA A 204 -6.40 7.44 -20.86
CA ALA A 204 -7.45 6.46 -20.66
C ALA A 204 -7.03 5.39 -19.64
N THR A 205 -5.77 4.97 -19.64
CA THR A 205 -5.23 3.99 -18.68
C THR A 205 -5.37 4.49 -17.23
N LEU A 206 -4.98 5.73 -16.94
CA LEU A 206 -5.16 6.26 -15.60
C LEU A 206 -6.63 6.49 -15.25
N ARG A 207 -7.43 7.02 -16.18
CA ARG A 207 -8.86 7.26 -15.93
C ARG A 207 -9.64 5.99 -15.63
N ALA A 208 -9.27 4.87 -16.24
CA ALA A 208 -9.88 3.57 -15.99
C ALA A 208 -9.58 2.99 -14.60
N ALA A 209 -8.64 3.57 -13.87
CA ALA A 209 -8.30 3.20 -12.50
C ALA A 209 -8.78 4.24 -11.46
N LEU A 210 -9.57 5.23 -11.90
CA LEU A 210 -10.09 6.29 -11.03
C LEU A 210 -11.61 6.23 -10.95
N ALA A 211 -12.12 6.46 -9.75
CA ALA A 211 -13.53 6.68 -9.49
C ALA A 211 -14.06 7.92 -10.27
N PRO A 212 -15.39 8.09 -10.38
CA PRO A 212 -15.98 9.21 -11.14
C PRO A 212 -15.56 10.60 -10.67
N ASP A 213 -15.04 10.74 -9.43
CA ASP A 213 -14.52 12.01 -8.92
C ASP A 213 -13.17 12.41 -9.54
N GLY A 214 -12.53 11.50 -10.29
CA GLY A 214 -11.24 11.70 -10.95
C GLY A 214 -10.07 11.90 -9.99
N PHE A 215 -10.25 11.55 -8.73
CA PHE A 215 -9.28 11.74 -7.65
C PHE A 215 -8.96 10.44 -6.91
N HIS A 216 -9.97 9.73 -6.40
CA HIS A 216 -9.77 8.44 -5.74
C HIS A 216 -9.66 7.30 -6.77
N MET A 217 -9.04 6.22 -6.37
CA MET A 217 -9.06 4.98 -7.16
C MET A 217 -10.45 4.35 -7.10
N ASP A 218 -10.81 3.64 -8.16
CA ASP A 218 -11.92 2.69 -8.18
C ASP A 218 -11.45 1.28 -7.78
N ASP A 219 -12.31 0.29 -7.92
CA ASP A 219 -12.02 -1.11 -7.56
C ASP A 219 -10.79 -1.65 -8.32
N GLU A 220 -10.68 -1.38 -9.61
CA GLU A 220 -9.56 -1.83 -10.44
C GLU A 220 -8.25 -1.14 -10.02
N GLY A 221 -8.30 0.16 -9.79
CA GLY A 221 -7.17 0.95 -9.30
C GLY A 221 -6.66 0.45 -7.95
N TYR A 222 -7.56 0.18 -7.01
CA TYR A 222 -7.20 -0.38 -5.71
C TYR A 222 -6.67 -1.81 -5.80
N ALA A 223 -7.24 -2.65 -6.65
CA ALA A 223 -6.75 -4.01 -6.87
C ALA A 223 -5.33 -4.01 -7.47
N CYS A 224 -5.05 -3.13 -8.43
CA CYS A 224 -3.72 -2.97 -9.02
C CYS A 224 -2.70 -2.42 -8.02
N PHE A 225 -3.08 -1.44 -7.19
CA PHE A 225 -2.24 -0.92 -6.12
C PHE A 225 -1.92 -2.01 -5.09
N ALA A 226 -2.94 -2.71 -4.60
CA ALA A 226 -2.77 -3.78 -3.62
C ALA A 226 -1.86 -4.91 -4.14
N ARG A 227 -2.03 -5.31 -5.41
CA ARG A 227 -1.16 -6.32 -6.05
C ARG A 227 0.29 -5.86 -6.10
N ALA A 228 0.55 -4.63 -6.52
CA ALA A 228 1.90 -4.10 -6.60
C ALA A 228 2.55 -4.04 -5.21
N LEU A 229 1.81 -3.51 -4.22
CA LEU A 229 2.29 -3.42 -2.84
C LEU A 229 2.54 -4.81 -2.23
N ALA A 230 1.64 -5.78 -2.44
CA ALA A 230 1.83 -7.16 -1.97
C ALA A 230 3.09 -7.78 -2.57
N GLY A 231 3.29 -7.59 -3.88
CA GLY A 231 4.49 -8.08 -4.56
C GLY A 231 5.78 -7.49 -4.00
N ASP A 232 5.78 -6.20 -3.67
CA ASP A 232 6.96 -5.54 -3.07
C ASP A 232 7.21 -6.02 -1.65
N LEU A 233 6.16 -6.13 -0.86
CA LEU A 233 6.25 -6.63 0.52
C LEU A 233 6.77 -8.08 0.55
N ALA A 234 6.31 -8.94 -0.35
CA ALA A 234 6.65 -10.36 -0.36
C ALA A 234 8.07 -10.63 -0.90
N ARG A 235 8.54 -9.85 -1.89
CA ARG A 235 9.85 -10.05 -2.52
C ARG A 235 11.04 -9.48 -1.78
N GLY A 236 10.82 -8.73 -0.75
CA GLY A 236 11.74 -7.86 -0.04
C GLY A 236 13.20 -8.27 0.16
N GLU A 237 13.52 -9.53 0.32
CA GLU A 237 14.90 -10.01 0.50
C GLU A 237 15.57 -10.43 -0.83
N ASP A 238 14.79 -10.83 -1.84
CA ASP A 238 15.32 -11.39 -3.10
C ASP A 238 15.79 -10.32 -4.10
N TRP A 239 15.48 -9.04 -3.88
CA TRP A 239 15.84 -7.96 -4.80
C TRP A 239 17.34 -7.61 -4.84
N ALA A 240 18.09 -7.97 -3.81
CA ALA A 240 19.54 -7.70 -3.75
C ALA A 240 20.35 -8.59 -4.68
N ASP A 241 19.80 -9.72 -5.14
CA ASP A 241 20.52 -10.76 -5.87
C ASP A 241 20.06 -11.01 -7.32
N GLU A 242 19.00 -10.37 -7.83
CA GLU A 242 18.64 -10.51 -9.25
C GLU A 242 19.41 -9.51 -10.13
N PRO A 243 20.24 -10.00 -11.07
CA PRO A 243 20.89 -9.13 -12.04
C PRO A 243 19.85 -8.52 -12.99
N ALA A 244 20.01 -7.21 -13.28
CA ALA A 244 19.13 -6.38 -14.10
C ALA A 244 18.89 -6.86 -15.56
N GLU A 245 19.22 -8.11 -15.90
CA GLU A 245 19.16 -8.66 -17.25
C GLU A 245 17.91 -9.47 -17.57
N LYS A 246 16.87 -9.50 -16.71
CA LYS A 246 15.65 -10.28 -16.95
C LYS A 246 14.35 -9.49 -16.93
N LEU A 247 14.39 -8.18 -17.23
CA LEU A 247 13.18 -7.38 -17.44
C LEU A 247 13.08 -6.90 -18.88
#